data_c50ca76c8b1f7b3385d89fa576f8a93c
#
_entry.id   c50ca76c8b1f7b3385d89fa576f8a93c
#
_cell.length_a   1.000
_cell.length_b   1.000
_cell.length_c   1.000
_cell.angle_alpha   90.00
_cell.angle_beta   90.00
_cell.angle_gamma   90.00
#
_symmetry.space_group_name_H-M   'P 1'
#
loop_
_entity.id
_entity.type
_entity.pdbx_description
1 polymer ?
#
loop_
_entity_poly.entity_id
_entity_poly.type
_entity_poly.pdbx_seq_one_letter_code
_entity_poly.pdbx_strand_id
1 'polypeptide(L)'
;PFLLVSKQDGSITKEITVPYKEKQLFHIVERLYDKGETRAAGPGPYNSIIPFKGNWILFEASSDTVYTLMPDYSLRPLIARTPPIHTMDPGVFVILRLISDRYYFMESVTNIYDFNTGEGFPRKYFAYDTQEKKFFNYITYNDDYSYKKEIYMVTFPPINSKGELCSTINASELCQ
;
A
#
# COMPACT_ATOMS: atom_id res chain seq x y z
N PRO A 1 7.85 13.16 3.90
CA PRO A 1 6.73 14.08 4.10
C PRO A 1 5.82 14.12 2.89
N PHE A 2 4.57 14.54 3.07
CA PHE A 2 3.62 14.86 2.02
C PHE A 2 3.61 16.37 1.83
N LEU A 3 3.56 16.84 0.59
CA LEU A 3 3.64 18.26 0.29
C LEU A 3 2.30 18.75 -0.29
N LEU A 4 1.79 19.83 0.26
CA LEU A 4 0.73 20.61 -0.37
C LEU A 4 1.36 21.67 -1.27
N VAL A 5 0.95 21.66 -2.52
CA VAL A 5 1.50 22.55 -3.55
C VAL A 5 0.38 23.45 -4.07
N SER A 6 0.66 24.73 -4.19
CA SER A 6 -0.23 25.70 -4.79
C SER A 6 -0.45 25.38 -6.28
N LYS A 7 -1.70 25.32 -6.71
CA LYS A 7 -2.05 25.13 -8.13
C LYS A 7 -1.76 26.37 -9.00
N GLN A 8 -1.53 27.52 -8.38
CA GLN A 8 -1.32 28.77 -9.09
C GLN A 8 0.13 28.95 -9.54
N ASP A 9 1.07 28.62 -8.66
CA ASP A 9 2.50 28.94 -8.88
C ASP A 9 3.44 27.76 -8.55
N GLY A 10 2.91 26.60 -8.11
CA GLY A 10 3.72 25.44 -7.77
C GLY A 10 4.48 25.56 -6.44
N SER A 11 4.25 26.61 -5.66
CA SER A 11 4.92 26.78 -4.37
C SER A 11 4.44 25.77 -3.35
N ILE A 12 5.34 25.33 -2.45
CA ILE A 12 4.98 24.46 -1.33
C ILE A 12 4.30 25.32 -0.27
N THR A 13 3.02 25.06 -0.02
CA THR A 13 2.22 25.80 0.95
C THR A 13 2.23 25.15 2.33
N LYS A 14 2.41 23.83 2.40
CA LYS A 14 2.48 23.09 3.67
C LYS A 14 3.20 21.76 3.49
N GLU A 15 3.92 21.36 4.52
CA GLU A 15 4.47 20.02 4.69
C GLU A 15 3.71 19.27 5.78
N ILE A 16 3.37 18.00 5.50
CA ILE A 16 2.68 17.11 6.43
C ILE A 16 3.57 15.90 6.64
N THR A 17 3.99 15.70 7.87
CA THR A 17 4.84 14.58 8.26
C THR A 17 4.01 13.55 9.01
N VAL A 18 3.90 12.35 8.47
CA VAL A 18 3.35 11.20 9.20
C VAL A 18 4.40 10.71 10.19
N PRO A 19 4.07 10.59 11.48
CA PRO A 19 5.03 10.19 12.50
C PRO A 19 5.44 8.71 12.36
N TYR A 20 6.72 8.43 12.57
CA TYR A 20 7.27 7.08 12.72
C TYR A 20 8.47 7.13 13.65
N LYS A 21 8.78 5.99 14.30
CA LYS A 21 9.89 5.93 15.25
C LYS A 21 11.24 5.77 14.55
N GLU A 22 11.28 4.91 13.53
CA GLU A 22 12.48 4.58 12.77
C GLU A 22 12.12 4.38 11.30
N LYS A 23 12.97 4.89 10.39
CA LYS A 23 12.75 4.74 8.95
C LYS A 23 12.97 3.28 8.54
N GLN A 24 11.94 2.69 7.96
CA GLN A 24 11.97 1.34 7.42
C GLN A 24 12.14 1.37 5.91
N LEU A 25 13.01 0.53 5.39
CA LEU A 25 13.20 0.39 3.96
C LEU A 25 12.18 -0.63 3.41
N PHE A 26 11.41 -0.22 2.43
CA PHE A 26 10.43 -1.06 1.74
C PHE A 26 11.05 -1.82 0.56
N HIS A 27 12.34 -2.05 0.61
CA HIS A 27 13.11 -2.82 -0.38
C HIS A 27 14.34 -3.41 0.28
N ILE A 28 14.86 -4.47 -0.33
CA ILE A 28 16.07 -5.16 0.10
C ILE A 28 17.16 -4.85 -0.91
N VAL A 29 18.35 -4.56 -0.40
CA VAL A 29 19.52 -4.25 -1.20
C VAL A 29 20.64 -5.25 -0.86
N GLU A 30 21.16 -5.92 -1.86
CA GLU A 30 22.34 -6.76 -1.76
C GLU A 30 23.52 -6.09 -2.47
N ARG A 31 24.67 -6.04 -1.82
CA ARG A 31 25.91 -5.51 -2.37
C ARG A 31 26.91 -6.64 -2.58
N LEU A 32 27.27 -6.89 -3.83
CA LEU A 32 28.27 -7.87 -4.23
C LEU A 32 29.63 -7.17 -4.39
N TYR A 33 30.35 -7.04 -3.28
CA TYR A 33 31.61 -6.27 -3.23
C TYR A 33 32.69 -6.80 -4.16
N ASP A 34 32.74 -8.12 -4.37
CA ASP A 34 33.67 -8.80 -5.29
C ASP A 34 33.42 -8.47 -6.76
N LYS A 35 32.18 -8.13 -7.12
CA LYS A 35 31.76 -7.79 -8.49
C LYS A 35 31.52 -6.29 -8.69
N GLY A 36 31.53 -5.50 -7.61
CA GLY A 36 31.14 -4.09 -7.66
C GLY A 36 29.68 -3.85 -8.04
N GLU A 37 28.81 -4.87 -7.89
CA GLU A 37 27.41 -4.84 -8.25
C GLU A 37 26.52 -4.55 -7.03
N THR A 38 25.40 -3.89 -7.28
CA THR A 38 24.33 -3.71 -6.30
C THR A 38 23.02 -4.19 -6.92
N ARG A 39 22.32 -5.08 -6.22
CA ARG A 39 20.99 -5.57 -6.59
C ARG A 39 19.97 -5.01 -5.61
N ALA A 40 18.78 -4.71 -6.11
CA ALA A 40 17.67 -4.27 -5.27
C ALA A 40 16.38 -4.98 -5.68
N ALA A 41 15.59 -5.35 -4.70
CA ALA A 41 14.28 -5.94 -4.88
C ALA A 41 13.28 -5.25 -3.95
N GLY A 42 12.04 -5.09 -4.43
CA GLY A 42 10.96 -4.49 -3.64
C GLY A 42 9.63 -5.18 -3.91
N PRO A 43 8.69 -5.10 -2.98
CA PRO A 43 7.42 -5.81 -3.08
C PRO A 43 6.42 -5.15 -4.06
N GLY A 44 6.89 -4.21 -4.87
CA GLY A 44 6.05 -3.48 -5.81
C GLY A 44 5.42 -2.22 -5.22
N PRO A 45 4.61 -1.50 -6.02
CA PRO A 45 4.07 -0.20 -5.67
C PRO A 45 3.00 -0.27 -4.59
N TYR A 46 2.88 0.81 -3.84
CA TYR A 46 1.76 1.08 -2.93
C TYR A 46 1.33 2.53 -3.04
N ASN A 47 0.07 2.81 -2.69
CA ASN A 47 -0.45 4.16 -2.69
C ASN A 47 -0.19 4.81 -1.34
N SER A 48 0.62 5.86 -1.33
CA SER A 48 0.86 6.65 -0.12
C SER A 48 -0.28 7.62 0.19
N ILE A 49 -1.15 7.88 -0.79
CA ILE A 49 -2.30 8.78 -0.66
C ILE A 49 -3.52 8.09 -1.29
N ILE A 50 -4.60 7.95 -0.52
CA ILE A 50 -5.83 7.32 -0.97
C ILE A 50 -6.99 8.30 -0.71
N PRO A 51 -7.75 8.72 -1.74
CA PRO A 51 -8.93 9.57 -1.54
C PRO A 51 -10.08 8.77 -0.90
N PHE A 52 -10.71 9.31 0.13
CA PHE A 52 -11.85 8.68 0.77
C PHE A 52 -12.78 9.69 1.44
N LYS A 53 -14.07 9.71 1.06
CA LYS A 53 -15.13 10.59 1.64
C LYS A 53 -14.74 12.07 1.74
N GLY A 54 -14.12 12.59 0.69
CA GLY A 54 -13.68 13.99 0.63
C GLY A 54 -12.43 14.30 1.45
N ASN A 55 -11.85 13.33 2.11
CA ASN A 55 -10.58 13.40 2.82
C ASN A 55 -9.48 12.59 2.09
N TRP A 56 -8.28 12.61 2.64
CA TRP A 56 -7.16 11.84 2.16
C TRP A 56 -6.68 10.89 3.25
N ILE A 57 -6.48 9.63 2.89
CA ILE A 57 -5.80 8.67 3.76
C ILE A 57 -4.31 8.72 3.42
N LEU A 58 -3.47 8.90 4.42
CA LEU A 58 -2.02 8.95 4.27
C LEU A 58 -1.41 7.66 4.82
N PHE A 59 -0.60 7.01 3.99
CA PHE A 59 0.17 5.82 4.32
C PHE A 59 1.66 6.11 4.20
N GLU A 60 2.40 5.90 5.29
CA GLU A 60 3.87 5.89 5.34
C GLU A 60 4.32 4.51 5.81
N ALA A 61 5.12 3.81 4.99
CA ALA A 61 5.52 2.42 5.26
C ALA A 61 6.26 2.24 6.60
N SER A 62 6.97 3.28 7.05
CA SER A 62 7.68 3.28 8.33
C SER A 62 6.78 3.55 9.53
N SER A 63 5.54 4.01 9.30
CA SER A 63 4.58 4.32 10.36
C SER A 63 3.79 3.07 10.75
N ASP A 64 3.54 2.92 12.05
CA ASP A 64 2.63 1.90 12.57
C ASP A 64 1.16 2.31 12.48
N THR A 65 0.90 3.52 12.01
CA THR A 65 -0.45 4.08 11.92
C THR A 65 -0.71 4.67 10.54
N VAL A 66 -1.84 4.30 9.96
CA VAL A 66 -2.42 4.94 8.78
C VAL A 66 -3.30 6.09 9.28
N TYR A 67 -3.20 7.25 8.66
CA TYR A 67 -3.91 8.45 9.11
C TYR A 67 -4.88 8.95 8.07
N THR A 68 -5.97 9.54 8.54
CA THR A 68 -6.82 10.43 7.75
C THR A 68 -6.30 11.86 7.88
N LEU A 69 -6.03 12.52 6.76
CA LEU A 69 -5.74 13.95 6.71
C LEU A 69 -7.06 14.71 6.71
N MET A 70 -7.29 15.48 7.76
CA MET A 70 -8.49 16.28 7.94
C MET A 70 -8.39 17.61 7.16
N PRO A 71 -9.51 18.33 6.91
CA PRO A 71 -9.52 19.61 6.19
C PRO A 71 -8.67 20.70 6.86
N ASP A 72 -8.47 20.65 8.17
CA ASP A 72 -7.60 21.55 8.94
C ASP A 72 -6.12 21.11 8.91
N TYR A 73 -5.82 20.09 8.11
CA TYR A 73 -4.51 19.45 7.98
C TYR A 73 -4.03 18.69 9.22
N SER A 74 -4.88 18.45 10.19
CA SER A 74 -4.57 17.55 11.30
C SER A 74 -4.59 16.08 10.84
N LEU A 75 -3.82 15.23 11.53
CA LEU A 75 -3.77 13.79 11.29
C LEU A 75 -4.62 13.07 12.31
N ARG A 76 -5.65 12.36 11.84
CA ARG A 76 -6.49 11.49 12.67
C ARG A 76 -6.13 10.03 12.44
N PRO A 77 -5.75 9.27 13.47
CA PRO A 77 -5.49 7.83 13.33
C PRO A 77 -6.70 7.08 12.77
N LEU A 78 -6.48 6.23 11.78
CA LEU A 78 -7.51 5.38 11.17
C LEU A 78 -7.26 3.90 11.48
N ILE A 79 -6.05 3.42 11.24
CA ILE A 79 -5.62 2.05 11.48
C ILE A 79 -4.29 2.10 12.22
N ALA A 80 -4.21 1.45 13.37
CA ALA A 80 -2.96 1.23 14.08
C ALA A 80 -2.66 -0.26 14.11
N ARG A 81 -1.39 -0.62 13.87
CA ARG A 81 -0.94 -2.00 13.95
C ARG A 81 -0.09 -2.26 15.17
N THR A 82 -0.11 -3.50 15.59
CA THR A 82 0.76 -4.02 16.64
C THR A 82 1.22 -5.43 16.26
N PRO A 83 2.48 -5.83 16.52
CA PRO A 83 3.54 -5.01 17.07
C PRO A 83 4.05 -3.92 16.12
N PRO A 84 4.80 -2.92 16.61
CA PRO A 84 5.40 -1.89 15.77
C PRO A 84 6.43 -2.49 14.79
N ILE A 85 6.51 -1.94 13.56
CA ILE A 85 7.37 -2.50 12.50
C ILE A 85 8.85 -2.54 12.87
N HIS A 86 9.33 -1.51 13.54
CA HIS A 86 10.73 -1.40 13.95
C HIS A 86 11.15 -2.46 14.99
N THR A 87 10.19 -3.22 15.55
CA THR A 87 10.46 -4.33 16.48
C THR A 87 10.40 -5.70 15.81
N MET A 88 10.13 -5.74 14.51
CA MET A 88 9.96 -6.99 13.76
C MET A 88 11.21 -7.28 12.91
N ASP A 89 11.65 -8.54 12.95
CA ASP A 89 12.70 -9.06 12.08
C ASP A 89 12.33 -10.48 11.60
N PRO A 90 12.04 -10.67 10.31
CA PRO A 90 11.90 -9.63 9.28
C PRO A 90 10.71 -8.72 9.52
N GLY A 91 10.83 -7.46 9.05
CA GLY A 91 9.74 -6.50 9.11
C GLY A 91 8.52 -6.97 8.31
N VAL A 92 7.31 -6.74 8.85
CA VAL A 92 6.07 -7.03 8.13
C VAL A 92 5.32 -5.73 7.91
N PHE A 93 5.20 -5.30 6.66
CA PHE A 93 4.43 -4.14 6.27
C PHE A 93 2.94 -4.49 6.16
N VAL A 94 2.07 -3.61 6.63
CA VAL A 94 0.62 -3.71 6.39
C VAL A 94 0.21 -2.55 5.52
N ILE A 95 -0.28 -2.84 4.32
CA ILE A 95 -0.59 -1.86 3.29
C ILE A 95 -2.10 -1.81 3.09
N LEU A 96 -2.68 -0.62 3.20
CA LEU A 96 -4.07 -0.38 2.82
C LEU A 96 -4.15 -0.29 1.30
N ARG A 97 -4.96 -1.15 0.67
CA ARG A 97 -5.14 -1.21 -0.79
C ARG A 97 -6.39 -0.47 -1.26
N LEU A 98 -7.49 -0.72 -0.57
CA LEU A 98 -8.78 -0.10 -0.86
C LEU A 98 -9.54 0.12 0.44
N ILE A 99 -10.30 1.19 0.49
CA ILE A 99 -11.19 1.50 1.60
C ILE A 99 -12.59 1.77 1.06
N SER A 100 -13.59 1.13 1.66
CA SER A 100 -15.00 1.37 1.40
C SER A 100 -15.69 1.80 2.70
N ASP A 101 -17.01 2.05 2.64
CA ASP A 101 -17.78 2.43 3.83
C ASP A 101 -17.78 1.36 4.91
N ARG A 102 -17.70 0.09 4.50
CA ARG A 102 -17.76 -1.04 5.39
C ARG A 102 -16.43 -1.77 5.53
N TYR A 103 -15.65 -1.91 4.46
CA TYR A 103 -14.46 -2.76 4.43
C TYR A 103 -13.18 -1.98 4.20
N TYR A 104 -12.14 -2.33 4.96
CA TYR A 104 -10.76 -1.92 4.71
C TYR A 104 -10.00 -3.11 4.16
N PHE A 105 -9.64 -3.07 2.87
CA PHE A 105 -8.88 -4.13 2.20
C PHE A 105 -7.39 -3.86 2.35
N MET A 106 -6.70 -4.83 2.92
CA MET A 106 -5.29 -4.71 3.29
C MET A 106 -4.51 -5.93 2.81
N GLU A 107 -3.22 -5.75 2.72
CA GLU A 107 -2.28 -6.85 2.63
C GLU A 107 -1.17 -6.69 3.65
N SER A 108 -0.63 -7.80 4.13
CA SER A 108 0.65 -7.84 4.81
C SER A 108 1.71 -8.36 3.86
N VAL A 109 2.91 -7.74 3.92
CA VAL A 109 4.07 -8.10 3.11
C VAL A 109 5.25 -8.31 4.04
N THR A 110 5.81 -9.51 4.06
CA THR A 110 7.03 -9.79 4.81
C THR A 110 8.24 -9.34 4.01
N ASN A 111 9.11 -8.54 4.62
CA ASN A 111 10.26 -7.91 3.96
C ASN A 111 11.47 -8.88 3.89
N ILE A 112 11.33 -9.95 3.12
CA ILE A 112 12.39 -10.91 2.83
C ILE A 112 12.45 -11.16 1.32
N TYR A 113 13.67 -11.36 0.80
CA TYR A 113 13.89 -11.68 -0.61
C TYR A 113 15.19 -12.45 -0.77
N ASP A 114 15.16 -13.51 -1.57
CA ASP A 114 16.33 -14.29 -1.95
C ASP A 114 16.75 -13.95 -3.39
N PHE A 115 17.90 -13.29 -3.53
CA PHE A 115 18.43 -12.88 -4.83
C PHE A 115 18.93 -14.06 -5.70
N ASN A 116 19.12 -15.26 -5.11
CA ASN A 116 19.53 -16.44 -5.86
C ASN A 116 18.35 -17.13 -6.52
N THR A 117 17.22 -17.20 -5.82
CA THR A 117 16.01 -17.83 -6.34
C THR A 117 15.08 -16.84 -7.05
N GLY A 118 15.21 -15.55 -6.75
CA GLY A 118 14.29 -14.51 -7.21
C GLY A 118 12.95 -14.51 -6.48
N GLU A 119 12.83 -15.24 -5.38
CA GLU A 119 11.61 -15.36 -4.59
C GLU A 119 11.64 -14.45 -3.36
N GLY A 120 10.47 -13.93 -2.98
CA GLY A 120 10.38 -13.11 -1.78
C GLY A 120 9.08 -12.35 -1.64
N PHE A 121 9.06 -11.49 -0.63
CA PHE A 121 7.92 -10.65 -0.26
C PHE A 121 6.61 -11.43 -0.09
N PRO A 122 6.57 -12.49 0.76
CA PRO A 122 5.35 -13.26 1.00
C PRO A 122 4.21 -12.35 1.43
N ARG A 123 3.01 -12.58 0.88
CA ARG A 123 1.83 -11.74 1.07
C ARG A 123 0.68 -12.52 1.69
N LYS A 124 -0.15 -11.79 2.47
CA LYS A 124 -1.47 -12.26 2.90
C LYS A 124 -2.46 -11.14 2.67
N TYR A 125 -3.62 -11.47 2.12
CA TYR A 125 -4.71 -10.53 1.84
C TYR A 125 -5.81 -10.69 2.87
N PHE A 126 -6.20 -9.59 3.50
CA PHE A 126 -7.22 -9.59 4.52
C PHE A 126 -8.03 -8.29 4.50
N ALA A 127 -9.30 -8.37 4.85
CA ALA A 127 -10.20 -7.25 4.97
C ALA A 127 -10.70 -7.13 6.40
N TYR A 128 -10.86 -5.90 6.85
CA TYR A 128 -11.52 -5.60 8.12
C TYR A 128 -12.93 -5.09 7.86
N ASP A 129 -13.94 -5.78 8.42
CA ASP A 129 -15.33 -5.33 8.41
C ASP A 129 -15.56 -4.39 9.60
N THR A 130 -15.86 -3.12 9.32
CA THR A 130 -16.07 -2.08 10.33
C THR A 130 -17.37 -2.25 11.12
N GLN A 131 -18.35 -2.97 10.58
CA GLN A 131 -19.62 -3.26 11.22
C GLN A 131 -19.51 -4.46 12.16
N GLU A 132 -18.98 -5.57 11.66
CA GLU A 132 -18.80 -6.79 12.44
C GLU A 132 -17.56 -6.77 13.33
N LYS A 133 -16.64 -5.81 13.11
CA LYS A 133 -15.34 -5.68 13.80
C LYS A 133 -14.50 -6.95 13.73
N LYS A 134 -14.48 -7.58 12.54
CA LYS A 134 -13.78 -8.82 12.28
C LYS A 134 -12.87 -8.73 11.07
N PHE A 135 -11.85 -9.58 11.05
CA PHE A 135 -10.97 -9.76 9.90
C PHE A 135 -11.37 -11.00 9.10
N PHE A 136 -11.27 -10.89 7.79
CA PHE A 136 -11.51 -11.97 6.83
C PHE A 136 -10.34 -12.05 5.85
N ASN A 137 -9.97 -13.25 5.44
CA ASN A 137 -9.15 -13.41 4.25
C ASN A 137 -10.02 -13.19 3.02
N TYR A 138 -9.47 -12.56 1.98
CA TYR A 138 -10.20 -12.35 0.73
C TYR A 138 -9.35 -12.74 -0.48
N ILE A 139 -10.05 -13.05 -1.56
CA ILE A 139 -9.51 -13.23 -2.91
C ILE A 139 -10.34 -12.33 -3.82
N THR A 140 -9.70 -11.62 -4.73
CA THR A 140 -10.34 -10.75 -5.71
C THR A 140 -10.39 -11.43 -7.07
N TYR A 141 -11.54 -11.32 -7.71
CA TYR A 141 -11.73 -11.83 -9.07
C TYR A 141 -12.18 -10.69 -9.98
N ASN A 142 -11.81 -10.76 -11.25
CA ASN A 142 -12.37 -9.90 -12.28
C ASN A 142 -13.53 -10.63 -12.94
N ASP A 143 -14.73 -10.05 -12.89
CA ASP A 143 -15.96 -10.59 -13.49
C ASP A 143 -16.11 -10.25 -14.98
N ASP A 144 -15.24 -9.41 -15.55
CA ASP A 144 -15.25 -9.07 -16.99
C ASP A 144 -14.78 -10.24 -17.88
N TYR A 145 -14.18 -11.26 -17.27
CA TYR A 145 -13.75 -12.47 -17.98
C TYR A 145 -14.83 -13.54 -17.95
N SER A 146 -14.90 -14.36 -18.99
CA SER A 146 -15.80 -15.53 -19.07
C SER A 146 -15.55 -16.58 -17.98
N TYR A 147 -14.41 -16.51 -17.32
CA TYR A 147 -14.06 -17.30 -16.13
C TYR A 147 -13.57 -16.36 -15.02
N LYS A 148 -13.69 -16.80 -13.76
CA LYS A 148 -13.18 -16.03 -12.62
C LYS A 148 -11.65 -15.94 -12.66
N LYS A 149 -11.13 -14.84 -13.21
CA LYS A 149 -9.68 -14.56 -13.20
C LYS A 149 -9.32 -13.90 -11.87
N GLU A 150 -8.45 -14.55 -11.09
CA GLU A 150 -7.91 -13.96 -9.87
C GLU A 150 -7.06 -12.75 -10.21
N ILE A 151 -7.27 -11.67 -9.48
CA ILE A 151 -6.49 -10.44 -9.60
C ILE A 151 -5.93 -10.02 -8.24
N TYR A 152 -4.79 -9.35 -8.27
CA TYR A 152 -4.14 -8.84 -7.06
C TYR A 152 -4.30 -7.33 -7.00
N MET A 153 -4.92 -6.82 -5.93
CA MET A 153 -5.16 -5.38 -5.74
C MET A 153 -3.89 -4.51 -5.71
N VAL A 154 -2.72 -5.14 -5.60
CA VAL A 154 -1.43 -4.44 -5.68
C VAL A 154 -1.24 -3.65 -6.97
N THR A 155 -1.87 -4.10 -8.05
CA THR A 155 -1.77 -3.49 -9.38
C THR A 155 -2.84 -2.44 -9.69
N PHE A 156 -3.81 -2.25 -8.78
CA PHE A 156 -4.98 -1.41 -9.02
C PHE A 156 -5.06 -0.28 -7.98
N PRO A 157 -4.51 0.89 -8.25
CA PRO A 157 -4.77 2.04 -7.41
C PRO A 157 -6.23 2.50 -7.55
N PRO A 158 -6.90 2.91 -6.45
CA PRO A 158 -8.20 3.56 -6.58
C PRO A 158 -8.04 4.87 -7.37
N ILE A 159 -8.86 5.05 -8.41
CA ILE A 159 -8.78 6.21 -9.32
C ILE A 159 -9.61 7.40 -8.86
N ASN A 160 -10.50 7.20 -7.89
CA ASN A 160 -11.35 8.26 -7.36
C ASN A 160 -11.82 7.96 -5.93
N SER A 161 -12.54 8.92 -5.33
CA SER A 161 -13.09 8.82 -3.97
C SER A 161 -14.21 7.78 -3.82
N LYS A 162 -14.71 7.21 -4.92
CA LYS A 162 -15.70 6.12 -4.90
C LYS A 162 -15.05 4.75 -4.75
N GLY A 163 -13.71 4.68 -4.82
CA GLY A 163 -12.98 3.42 -4.74
C GLY A 163 -13.03 2.60 -6.04
N GLU A 164 -13.32 3.23 -7.18
CA GLU A 164 -13.23 2.59 -8.48
C GLU A 164 -11.77 2.23 -8.78
N LEU A 165 -11.56 1.02 -9.27
CA LEU A 165 -10.26 0.49 -9.67
C LEU A 165 -10.18 0.46 -11.19
N CYS A 166 -8.98 0.71 -11.72
CA CYS A 166 -8.71 0.63 -13.15
C CYS A 166 -7.54 -0.32 -13.40
N SER A 167 -7.69 -1.20 -14.36
CA SER A 167 -6.60 -2.02 -14.90
C SER A 167 -6.47 -1.83 -16.40
N THR A 168 -5.27 -1.99 -16.91
CA THR A 168 -5.01 -2.12 -18.34
C THR A 168 -4.83 -3.60 -18.69
N ILE A 169 -5.47 -4.05 -19.74
CA ILE A 169 -5.36 -5.41 -20.27
C ILE A 169 -4.74 -5.31 -21.65
N ASN A 170 -3.74 -6.13 -21.94
CA ASN A 170 -3.19 -6.20 -23.29
C ASN A 170 -4.21 -6.78 -24.25
N ALA A 171 -4.28 -6.24 -25.47
CA ALA A 171 -5.21 -6.70 -26.49
C ALA A 171 -5.09 -8.21 -26.78
N SER A 172 -3.90 -8.79 -26.65
CA SER A 172 -3.67 -10.24 -26.77
C SER A 172 -4.34 -11.07 -25.68
N GLU A 173 -4.64 -10.51 -24.53
CA GLU A 173 -5.36 -11.20 -23.44
C GLU A 173 -6.87 -11.15 -23.60
N LEU A 174 -7.38 -10.21 -24.41
CA LEU A 174 -8.81 -10.09 -24.72
C LEU A 174 -9.27 -11.08 -25.77
N CYS A 175 -8.34 -11.69 -26.52
CA CYS A 175 -8.64 -12.62 -27.62
C CYS A 175 -8.50 -14.10 -27.22
N GLN A 176 -8.30 -14.40 -25.95
CA GLN A 176 -8.28 -15.75 -25.38
C GLN A 176 -9.61 -16.05 -24.68
#